data_384a39d3fa26cd5b008ba8717b5dd937
#
_entry.id   384a39d3fa26cd5b008ba8717b5dd937
#
_cell.length_a   1.000
_cell.length_b   1.000
_cell.length_c   1.000
_cell.angle_alpha   90.00
_cell.angle_beta   90.00
_cell.angle_gamma   90.00
#
_symmetry.space_group_name_H-M   'P 1'
#
loop_
_entity.id
_entity.type
_entity.pdbx_description
1 polymer ?
#
loop_
_entity_poly.entity_id
_entity_poly.type
_entity_poly.pdbx_seq_one_letter_code
_entity_poly.pdbx_strand_id
1 'polypeptide(L)'
;MPTHIGGNLNTCFEANYRFMVLSDVLRYISNITKFYYRDNCLATIRNAANVCCVQFSPHSTHLLAFGSADYRTYCYDIRNTKTAWCVLAGHEKAVSYVKFMDSGTLVTASTDNTLKLWDLQKTSHCGPSTNACSLTFSGHTNEKNFVGLSTADGYIACGSETNEVYAYYRDLPMPIASYKFGSIDPISGKETDDDNGLFVSSVCWRAKSDMVVAANSSGCIKVLQMV
;
A
#
# COMPACT_ATOMS: atom_id res chain seq x y z
N MET A 1 -0.66 36.60 16.40
CA MET A 1 -1.87 35.87 16.78
C MET A 1 -2.00 34.71 15.82
N PRO A 2 -1.91 33.46 16.22
CA PRO A 2 -2.11 32.32 15.33
C PRO A 2 -3.60 31.98 15.32
N THR A 3 -4.19 31.94 14.13
CA THR A 3 -5.57 31.52 13.89
C THR A 3 -5.69 30.00 13.95
N HIS A 4 -6.53 29.53 14.84
CA HIS A 4 -6.98 28.14 14.93
C HIS A 4 -7.60 27.68 13.61
N ILE A 5 -7.08 26.61 13.03
CA ILE A 5 -7.76 25.83 11.99
C ILE A 5 -8.35 24.59 12.68
N GLY A 6 -9.60 24.68 13.07
CA GLY A 6 -10.42 23.54 13.48
C GLY A 6 -10.95 22.83 12.24
N GLY A 7 -10.32 21.75 11.82
CA GLY A 7 -10.80 20.87 10.76
C GLY A 7 -11.68 19.76 11.33
N ASN A 8 -12.90 19.66 10.84
CA ASN A 8 -13.91 18.69 11.24
C ASN A 8 -13.55 17.29 10.74
N LEU A 9 -13.69 16.27 11.58
CA LEU A 9 -13.33 14.86 11.31
C LEU A 9 -14.06 14.19 10.12
N ASN A 10 -15.13 14.81 9.61
CA ASN A 10 -15.86 14.32 8.45
C ASN A 10 -15.19 14.63 7.09
N THR A 11 -14.13 15.44 7.08
CA THR A 11 -13.29 15.67 5.88
C THR A 11 -12.19 14.63 5.70
N CYS A 12 -12.08 13.66 6.60
CA CYS A 12 -11.04 12.64 6.56
C CYS A 12 -11.19 11.63 5.41
N PHE A 13 -12.41 11.39 4.89
CA PHE A 13 -12.59 10.44 3.78
C PHE A 13 -12.18 11.03 2.42
N GLU A 14 -12.41 12.31 2.18
CA GLU A 14 -11.84 12.99 1.01
C GLU A 14 -10.36 13.35 1.20
N ALA A 15 -9.93 13.58 2.43
CA ALA A 15 -8.54 13.85 2.79
C ALA A 15 -7.63 12.59 2.70
N ASN A 16 -8.16 11.38 2.85
CA ASN A 16 -7.36 10.15 2.75
C ASN A 16 -6.70 9.99 1.37
N TYR A 17 -7.33 10.42 0.29
CA TYR A 17 -6.72 10.43 -1.03
C TYR A 17 -5.59 11.47 -1.16
N ARG A 18 -5.67 12.58 -0.46
CA ARG A 18 -4.60 13.59 -0.41
C ARG A 18 -3.49 13.22 0.59
N PHE A 19 -3.81 12.54 1.69
CA PHE A 19 -2.83 12.17 2.73
C PHE A 19 -1.92 11.01 2.34
N MET A 20 -2.41 10.02 1.58
CA MET A 20 -1.55 8.93 1.08
C MET A 20 -0.50 9.44 0.07
N VAL A 21 -0.85 10.42 -0.74
CA VAL A 21 0.11 11.08 -1.64
C VAL A 21 1.11 11.93 -0.83
N LEU A 22 0.67 12.56 0.26
CA LEU A 22 1.52 13.41 1.11
C LEU A 22 2.52 12.62 1.95
N SER A 23 2.24 11.40 2.40
CA SER A 23 3.18 10.63 3.22
C SER A 23 4.41 10.14 2.42
N ASP A 24 4.20 9.71 1.16
CA ASP A 24 5.30 9.34 0.28
C ASP A 24 6.03 10.58 -0.28
N VAL A 25 5.30 11.69 -0.48
CA VAL A 25 5.87 12.98 -0.86
C VAL A 25 6.69 13.59 0.28
N LEU A 26 6.27 13.47 1.55
CA LEU A 26 7.01 14.00 2.69
C LEU A 26 8.35 13.27 2.94
N ARG A 27 8.49 12.00 2.59
CA ARG A 27 9.79 11.32 2.58
C ARG A 27 10.75 11.88 1.52
N TYR A 28 10.24 12.41 0.43
CA TYR A 28 11.04 13.06 -0.62
C TYR A 28 11.34 14.52 -0.33
N ILE A 29 10.53 15.21 0.52
CA ILE A 29 10.63 16.63 0.86
C ILE A 29 11.86 16.95 1.75
N SER A 30 12.47 15.96 2.43
CA SER A 30 13.73 16.22 3.17
C SER A 30 14.87 16.70 2.27
N ASN A 31 14.72 16.62 0.96
CA ASN A 31 15.70 17.13 -0.03
C ASN A 31 15.14 18.17 -1.01
N ILE A 32 13.86 18.58 -0.93
CA ILE A 32 13.26 19.51 -1.88
C ILE A 32 12.55 20.65 -1.16
N THR A 33 13.32 21.59 -0.63
CA THR A 33 12.85 22.88 -0.10
C THR A 33 12.22 23.82 -1.15
N LYS A 34 12.00 23.38 -2.37
CA LYS A 34 11.49 24.20 -3.49
C LYS A 34 10.03 23.96 -3.88
N PHE A 35 9.31 23.00 -3.28
CA PHE A 35 7.91 22.69 -3.65
C PHE A 35 6.86 23.66 -3.07
N TYR A 36 7.23 24.49 -2.09
CA TYR A 36 6.30 25.36 -1.37
C TYR A 36 5.79 26.58 -2.15
N TYR A 37 6.24 26.82 -3.38
CA TYR A 37 5.94 28.07 -4.10
C TYR A 37 5.45 27.93 -5.53
N ARG A 38 4.87 26.78 -5.93
CA ARG A 38 4.22 26.68 -7.22
C ARG A 38 2.77 26.25 -7.03
N ASP A 39 1.87 27.20 -7.12
CA ASP A 39 0.41 27.00 -7.15
C ASP A 39 -0.09 26.30 -8.44
N ASN A 40 0.81 25.80 -9.27
CA ASN A 40 0.47 25.22 -10.55
C ASN A 40 0.58 23.69 -10.53
N CYS A 41 -0.50 23.02 -10.93
CA CYS A 41 -0.50 21.61 -11.25
C CYS A 41 0.43 21.34 -12.44
N LEU A 42 1.44 20.49 -12.27
CA LEU A 42 2.41 20.16 -13.31
C LEU A 42 1.83 19.26 -14.39
N ALA A 43 0.99 18.28 -13.99
CA ALA A 43 0.33 17.36 -14.90
C ALA A 43 -0.91 16.76 -14.25
N THR A 44 -1.85 16.31 -15.09
CA THR A 44 -3.04 15.59 -14.64
C THR A 44 -3.14 14.27 -15.39
N ILE A 45 -3.13 13.17 -14.64
CA ILE A 45 -3.43 11.83 -15.17
C ILE A 45 -4.89 11.53 -14.83
N ARG A 46 -5.68 11.15 -15.83
CA ARG A 46 -7.09 10.77 -15.63
C ARG A 46 -7.25 9.28 -15.85
N ASN A 47 -7.89 8.63 -14.88
CA ASN A 47 -8.28 7.22 -14.95
C ASN A 47 -9.80 7.12 -15.02
N ALA A 48 -10.33 6.09 -15.68
CA ALA A 48 -11.78 5.88 -15.84
C ALA A 48 -12.44 5.40 -14.54
N ALA A 49 -11.68 4.73 -13.67
CA ALA A 49 -12.14 4.23 -12.37
C ALA A 49 -11.40 4.92 -11.23
N ASN A 50 -11.89 4.73 -10.00
CA ASN A 50 -11.28 5.29 -8.81
C ASN A 50 -9.83 4.82 -8.65
N VAL A 51 -8.94 5.74 -8.34
CA VAL A 51 -7.57 5.45 -7.94
C VAL A 51 -7.55 5.19 -6.43
N CYS A 52 -7.15 3.98 -6.04
CA CYS A 52 -7.18 3.53 -4.65
C CYS A 52 -5.88 3.82 -3.90
N CYS A 53 -4.77 3.81 -4.60
CA CYS A 53 -3.44 4.04 -4.03
C CYS A 53 -2.49 4.58 -5.09
N VAL A 54 -1.43 5.25 -4.64
CA VAL A 54 -0.38 5.79 -5.52
C VAL A 54 0.95 5.75 -4.79
N GLN A 55 2.02 5.46 -5.52
CA GLN A 55 3.38 5.53 -5.01
C GLN A 55 4.36 5.99 -6.09
N PHE A 56 5.26 6.89 -5.72
CA PHE A 56 6.47 7.13 -6.51
C PHE A 56 7.46 5.99 -6.30
N SER A 57 8.19 5.65 -7.35
CA SER A 57 9.30 4.71 -7.22
C SER A 57 10.41 5.32 -6.35
N PRO A 58 10.85 4.65 -5.29
CA PRO A 58 12.02 5.09 -4.53
C PRO A 58 13.34 4.89 -5.29
N HIS A 59 13.30 4.14 -6.40
CA HIS A 59 14.46 3.77 -7.22
C HIS A 59 14.54 4.56 -8.54
N SER A 60 13.50 5.33 -8.88
CA SER A 60 13.44 6.13 -10.11
C SER A 60 12.78 7.48 -9.82
N THR A 61 13.39 8.56 -10.29
CA THR A 61 12.89 9.92 -10.09
C THR A 61 11.65 10.26 -10.92
N HIS A 62 11.27 9.41 -11.87
CA HIS A 62 10.19 9.70 -12.82
C HIS A 62 9.13 8.60 -12.92
N LEU A 63 9.27 7.52 -12.19
CA LEU A 63 8.29 6.43 -12.25
C LEU A 63 7.27 6.57 -11.12
N LEU A 64 5.99 6.56 -11.51
CA LEU A 64 4.83 6.58 -10.63
C LEU A 64 4.00 5.33 -10.90
N ALA A 65 3.49 4.67 -9.86
CA ALA A 65 2.51 3.60 -10.00
C ALA A 65 1.27 3.90 -9.16
N PHE A 66 0.11 3.49 -9.66
CA PHE A 66 -1.13 3.55 -8.91
C PHE A 66 -2.03 2.34 -9.16
N GLY A 67 -2.74 1.91 -8.12
CA GLY A 67 -3.76 0.88 -8.17
C GLY A 67 -5.15 1.48 -8.37
N SER A 68 -6.00 0.78 -9.09
CA SER A 68 -7.31 1.26 -9.50
C SER A 68 -8.43 0.27 -9.16
N ALA A 69 -9.64 0.80 -9.02
CA ALA A 69 -10.85 0.03 -8.83
C ALA A 69 -11.30 -0.75 -10.08
N ASP A 70 -10.65 -0.57 -11.22
CA ASP A 70 -10.82 -1.37 -12.43
C ASP A 70 -9.94 -2.62 -12.45
N TYR A 71 -9.38 -3.02 -11.31
CA TYR A 71 -8.59 -4.23 -11.07
C TYR A 71 -7.17 -4.19 -11.67
N ARG A 72 -6.74 -3.01 -12.12
CA ARG A 72 -5.46 -2.80 -12.81
C ARG A 72 -4.54 -1.92 -12.00
N THR A 73 -3.24 -2.08 -12.27
CA THR A 73 -2.20 -1.18 -11.79
C THR A 73 -1.57 -0.50 -13.00
N TYR A 74 -1.45 0.81 -12.91
CA TYR A 74 -0.91 1.65 -13.97
C TYR A 74 0.44 2.21 -13.53
N CYS A 75 1.44 2.10 -14.38
CA CYS A 75 2.72 2.75 -14.20
C CYS A 75 2.88 3.87 -15.24
N TYR A 76 3.33 5.02 -14.78
CA TYR A 76 3.55 6.21 -15.60
C TYR A 76 4.96 6.74 -15.45
N ASP A 77 5.53 7.20 -16.54
CA ASP A 77 6.65 8.11 -16.52
C ASP A 77 6.09 9.54 -16.42
N ILE A 78 6.42 10.27 -15.34
CA ILE A 78 5.90 11.63 -15.11
C ILE A 78 6.36 12.65 -16.16
N ARG A 79 7.38 12.31 -16.97
CA ARG A 79 7.82 13.12 -18.11
C ARG A 79 6.87 12.97 -19.31
N ASN A 80 6.13 11.86 -19.38
CA ASN A 80 5.11 11.59 -20.39
C ASN A 80 3.83 11.06 -19.72
N THR A 81 2.95 11.95 -19.31
CA THR A 81 1.70 11.62 -18.62
C THR A 81 0.51 11.37 -19.56
N LYS A 82 0.74 11.38 -20.88
CA LYS A 82 -0.33 11.14 -21.88
C LYS A 82 -0.74 9.68 -21.96
N THR A 83 0.22 8.77 -21.81
CA THR A 83 0.01 7.33 -21.92
C THR A 83 0.69 6.62 -20.75
N ALA A 84 0.06 5.56 -20.24
CA ALA A 84 0.70 4.69 -19.26
C ALA A 84 1.96 4.06 -19.89
N TRP A 85 3.05 4.01 -19.13
CA TRP A 85 4.26 3.29 -19.52
C TRP A 85 3.99 1.79 -19.57
N CYS A 86 3.26 1.24 -18.59
CA CYS A 86 2.72 -0.11 -18.64
C CYS A 86 1.43 -0.21 -17.80
N VAL A 87 0.65 -1.26 -18.08
CA VAL A 87 -0.57 -1.60 -17.35
C VAL A 87 -0.47 -3.05 -16.92
N LEU A 88 -0.52 -3.29 -15.60
CA LEU A 88 -0.50 -4.63 -15.01
C LEU A 88 -1.94 -5.09 -14.79
N ALA A 89 -2.29 -6.26 -15.31
CA ALA A 89 -3.61 -6.84 -15.21
C ALA A 89 -3.53 -8.28 -14.74
N GLY A 90 -4.36 -8.67 -13.77
CA GLY A 90 -4.37 -10.01 -13.21
C GLY A 90 -5.06 -10.11 -11.85
N HIS A 91 -5.34 -9.00 -11.19
CA HIS A 91 -6.25 -8.98 -10.04
C HIS A 91 -7.70 -9.10 -10.49
N GLU A 92 -8.54 -9.70 -9.65
CA GLU A 92 -9.97 -9.95 -9.90
C GLU A 92 -10.87 -8.93 -9.21
N LYS A 93 -10.31 -8.08 -8.33
CA LYS A 93 -10.98 -6.98 -7.66
C LYS A 93 -10.07 -5.75 -7.58
N ALA A 94 -10.55 -4.70 -6.92
CA ALA A 94 -9.85 -3.42 -6.80
C ALA A 94 -8.45 -3.57 -6.20
N VAL A 95 -7.48 -2.90 -6.81
CA VAL A 95 -6.11 -2.85 -6.31
C VAL A 95 -6.02 -1.79 -5.22
N SER A 96 -5.92 -2.22 -3.97
CA SER A 96 -5.95 -1.36 -2.79
C SER A 96 -4.60 -0.71 -2.47
N TYR A 97 -3.49 -1.41 -2.73
CA TYR A 97 -2.14 -0.90 -2.49
C TYR A 97 -1.16 -1.27 -3.60
N VAL A 98 -0.15 -0.42 -3.75
CA VAL A 98 1.00 -0.65 -4.63
C VAL A 98 2.27 -0.26 -3.89
N LYS A 99 3.31 -1.10 -3.97
CA LYS A 99 4.63 -0.85 -3.40
C LYS A 99 5.72 -1.31 -4.35
N PHE A 100 6.72 -0.45 -4.58
CA PHE A 100 7.95 -0.86 -5.24
C PHE A 100 8.83 -1.62 -4.27
N MET A 101 9.26 -2.80 -4.64
CA MET A 101 10.21 -3.60 -3.86
C MET A 101 11.65 -3.25 -4.23
N ASP A 102 11.91 -3.15 -5.52
CA ASP A 102 13.17 -2.72 -6.10
C ASP A 102 12.94 -1.94 -7.42
N SER A 103 14.00 -1.68 -8.18
CA SER A 103 13.91 -0.93 -9.44
C SER A 103 13.12 -1.63 -10.55
N GLY A 104 13.01 -2.95 -10.49
CA GLY A 104 12.35 -3.78 -11.51
C GLY A 104 11.13 -4.53 -11.00
N THR A 105 10.81 -4.42 -9.70
CA THR A 105 9.78 -5.26 -9.08
C THR A 105 8.76 -4.43 -8.30
N LEU A 106 7.49 -4.74 -8.50
CA LEU A 106 6.36 -4.09 -7.86
C LEU A 106 5.49 -5.14 -7.16
N VAL A 107 4.96 -4.79 -6.00
CA VAL A 107 3.97 -5.60 -5.27
C VAL A 107 2.66 -4.85 -5.21
N THR A 108 1.57 -5.55 -5.46
CA THR A 108 0.22 -5.02 -5.33
C THR A 108 -0.61 -5.85 -4.37
N ALA A 109 -1.51 -5.20 -3.65
CA ALA A 109 -2.53 -5.84 -2.84
C ALA A 109 -3.91 -5.54 -3.43
N SER A 110 -4.82 -6.50 -3.33
CA SER A 110 -6.18 -6.35 -3.82
C SER A 110 -7.19 -6.93 -2.84
N THR A 111 -8.42 -6.47 -2.96
CA THR A 111 -9.56 -7.03 -2.22
C THR A 111 -10.03 -8.39 -2.77
N ASP A 112 -9.24 -9.03 -3.63
CA ASP A 112 -9.41 -10.41 -4.09
C ASP A 112 -8.70 -11.45 -3.19
N ASN A 113 -8.25 -11.05 -2.01
CA ASN A 113 -7.50 -11.86 -1.04
C ASN A 113 -6.10 -12.25 -1.52
N THR A 114 -5.51 -11.53 -2.47
CA THR A 114 -4.18 -11.83 -2.99
C THR A 114 -3.26 -10.62 -2.98
N LEU A 115 -1.95 -10.91 -2.83
CA LEU A 115 -0.90 -10.00 -3.27
C LEU A 115 -0.29 -10.56 -4.55
N LYS A 116 0.19 -9.68 -5.42
CA LYS A 116 0.89 -10.09 -6.64
C LYS A 116 2.22 -9.38 -6.76
N LEU A 117 3.24 -10.17 -7.14
CA LEU A 117 4.57 -9.69 -7.46
C LEU A 117 4.68 -9.55 -8.99
N TRP A 118 5.10 -8.38 -9.43
CA TRP A 118 5.20 -8.04 -10.85
C TRP A 118 6.65 -7.77 -11.24
N ASP A 119 7.07 -8.37 -12.32
CA ASP A 119 8.35 -8.09 -12.98
C ASP A 119 8.13 -7.02 -14.06
N LEU A 120 8.60 -5.82 -13.82
CA LEU A 120 8.43 -4.69 -14.72
C LEU A 120 9.22 -4.84 -16.03
N GLN A 121 10.21 -5.75 -16.08
CA GLN A 121 10.94 -6.06 -17.31
C GLN A 121 10.12 -6.91 -18.30
N LYS A 122 9.13 -7.64 -17.80
CA LYS A 122 8.22 -8.48 -18.60
C LYS A 122 6.96 -7.73 -19.06
N THR A 123 6.92 -6.41 -18.87
CA THR A 123 5.76 -5.62 -19.25
C THR A 123 5.73 -5.31 -20.74
N SER A 124 4.53 -5.20 -21.29
CA SER A 124 4.27 -4.78 -22.68
C SER A 124 3.87 -3.32 -22.73
N HIS A 125 4.43 -2.57 -23.67
CA HIS A 125 4.00 -1.20 -23.95
C HIS A 125 2.70 -1.13 -24.80
N CYS A 126 2.24 -2.27 -25.32
CA CYS A 126 1.11 -2.35 -26.25
C CYS A 126 -0.15 -2.96 -25.59
N GLY A 127 -0.41 -2.70 -24.32
CA GLY A 127 -1.63 -3.17 -23.65
C GLY A 127 -1.40 -3.76 -22.25
N PRO A 128 -2.44 -4.37 -21.68
CA PRO A 128 -2.35 -4.98 -20.35
C PRO A 128 -1.36 -6.14 -20.31
N SER A 129 -0.45 -6.12 -19.34
CA SER A 129 0.61 -7.11 -19.15
C SER A 129 0.16 -8.13 -18.09
N THR A 130 -0.41 -9.24 -18.53
CA THR A 130 -0.78 -10.38 -17.65
C THR A 130 0.42 -11.26 -17.31
N ASN A 131 1.35 -11.42 -18.25
CA ASN A 131 2.55 -12.26 -18.11
C ASN A 131 3.65 -11.62 -17.22
N ALA A 132 3.45 -10.39 -16.79
CA ALA A 132 4.37 -9.72 -15.87
C ALA A 132 4.20 -10.16 -14.41
N CYS A 133 3.10 -10.88 -14.07
CA CYS A 133 2.91 -11.46 -12.75
C CYS A 133 3.88 -12.64 -12.56
N SER A 134 4.83 -12.48 -11.65
CA SER A 134 5.83 -13.50 -11.34
C SER A 134 5.34 -14.45 -10.26
N LEU A 135 4.60 -13.94 -9.26
CA LEU A 135 4.11 -14.72 -8.13
C LEU A 135 2.81 -14.13 -7.59
N THR A 136 1.93 -15.02 -7.11
CA THR A 136 0.72 -14.64 -6.35
C THR A 136 0.84 -15.20 -4.95
N PHE A 137 0.63 -14.33 -3.94
CA PHE A 137 0.64 -14.70 -2.54
C PHE A 137 -0.80 -14.80 -2.03
N SER A 138 -1.05 -15.79 -1.19
CA SER A 138 -2.34 -16.04 -0.57
C SER A 138 -2.17 -16.37 0.92
N GLY A 139 -3.27 -16.41 1.67
CA GLY A 139 -3.30 -16.77 3.09
C GLY A 139 -3.93 -15.70 3.97
N HIS A 140 -3.77 -14.41 3.68
CA HIS A 140 -4.49 -13.34 4.34
C HIS A 140 -5.89 -13.16 3.74
N THR A 141 -6.78 -12.51 4.50
CA THR A 141 -8.12 -12.15 4.06
C THR A 141 -8.21 -10.65 3.83
N ASN A 142 -8.64 -10.24 2.65
CA ASN A 142 -8.85 -8.85 2.27
C ASN A 142 -9.97 -8.74 1.23
N GLU A 143 -11.20 -8.50 1.68
CA GLU A 143 -12.39 -8.47 0.79
C GLU A 143 -13.01 -7.09 0.68
N LYS A 144 -12.91 -6.26 1.73
CA LYS A 144 -13.64 -5.00 1.85
C LYS A 144 -12.76 -3.84 2.30
N ASN A 145 -11.82 -4.09 3.23
CA ASN A 145 -11.07 -3.04 3.90
C ASN A 145 -9.70 -2.81 3.26
N PHE A 146 -9.12 -1.66 3.53
CA PHE A 146 -7.73 -1.41 3.21
C PHE A 146 -6.88 -1.82 4.41
N VAL A 147 -6.12 -2.90 4.25
CA VAL A 147 -5.40 -3.58 5.33
C VAL A 147 -3.91 -3.23 5.40
N GLY A 148 -3.44 -2.33 4.55
CA GLY A 148 -2.04 -1.91 4.52
C GLY A 148 -1.13 -2.88 3.75
N LEU A 149 -0.05 -2.32 3.19
CA LEU A 149 1.00 -3.07 2.50
C LEU A 149 2.33 -2.35 2.72
N SER A 150 3.36 -3.08 3.08
CA SER A 150 4.72 -2.55 3.23
C SER A 150 5.75 -3.56 2.78
N THR A 151 6.84 -3.07 2.18
CA THR A 151 7.94 -3.91 1.66
C THR A 151 9.27 -3.44 2.19
N ALA A 152 10.18 -4.36 2.52
CA ALA A 152 11.56 -4.09 2.85
C ALA A 152 12.43 -5.32 2.59
N ASP A 153 13.57 -5.15 1.92
CA ASP A 153 14.64 -6.16 1.77
C ASP A 153 14.13 -7.55 1.28
N GLY A 154 13.15 -7.56 0.37
CA GLY A 154 12.54 -8.79 -0.16
C GLY A 154 11.37 -9.33 0.66
N TYR A 155 11.11 -8.77 1.83
CA TYR A 155 9.95 -9.11 2.66
C TYR A 155 8.76 -8.21 2.34
N ILE A 156 7.57 -8.78 2.50
CA ILE A 156 6.28 -8.11 2.28
C ILE A 156 5.46 -8.31 3.54
N ALA A 157 4.95 -7.23 4.13
CA ALA A 157 3.98 -7.30 5.21
C ALA A 157 2.64 -6.75 4.72
N CYS A 158 1.56 -7.44 5.05
CA CYS A 158 0.20 -6.92 4.88
C CYS A 158 -0.66 -7.20 6.11
N GLY A 159 -1.67 -6.39 6.29
CA GLY A 159 -2.73 -6.67 7.24
C GLY A 159 -3.75 -7.66 6.69
N SER A 160 -4.69 -8.04 7.54
CA SER A 160 -5.80 -8.93 7.21
C SER A 160 -7.08 -8.49 7.91
N GLU A 161 -8.22 -8.82 7.32
CA GLU A 161 -9.54 -8.66 7.92
C GLU A 161 -9.80 -9.65 9.08
N THR A 162 -8.91 -10.62 9.29
CA THR A 162 -8.89 -11.53 10.44
C THR A 162 -8.17 -10.96 11.66
N ASN A 163 -7.89 -9.64 11.67
CA ASN A 163 -7.13 -8.95 12.72
C ASN A 163 -5.71 -9.53 12.90
N GLU A 164 -5.08 -9.92 11.80
CA GLU A 164 -3.74 -10.51 11.75
C GLU A 164 -2.82 -9.71 10.82
N VAL A 165 -1.53 -9.73 11.12
CA VAL A 165 -0.46 -9.29 10.22
C VAL A 165 0.17 -10.52 9.60
N TYR A 166 0.34 -10.50 8.29
CA TYR A 166 1.01 -11.54 7.54
C TYR A 166 2.33 -11.03 6.97
N ALA A 167 3.36 -11.84 7.08
CA ALA A 167 4.65 -11.60 6.45
C ALA A 167 4.91 -12.66 5.38
N TYR A 168 5.39 -12.21 4.21
CA TYR A 168 5.76 -13.05 3.08
C TYR A 168 7.20 -12.75 2.67
N TYR A 169 7.81 -13.69 1.98
CA TYR A 169 9.08 -13.50 1.29
C TYR A 169 8.87 -13.58 -0.22
N ARG A 170 9.57 -12.76 -0.98
CA ARG A 170 9.37 -12.56 -2.43
C ARG A 170 9.36 -13.82 -3.28
N ASP A 171 10.01 -14.89 -2.85
CA ASP A 171 10.15 -16.13 -3.62
C ASP A 171 9.24 -17.27 -3.12
N LEU A 172 8.41 -17.00 -2.11
CA LEU A 172 7.52 -17.99 -1.49
C LEU A 172 6.05 -17.55 -1.56
N PRO A 173 5.15 -18.35 -2.18
CA PRO A 173 3.75 -17.96 -2.40
C PRO A 173 2.88 -17.96 -1.13
N MET A 174 3.38 -18.52 -0.04
CA MET A 174 2.68 -18.63 1.24
C MET A 174 3.29 -17.72 2.31
N PRO A 175 2.55 -17.37 3.36
CA PRO A 175 3.09 -16.61 4.49
C PRO A 175 4.24 -17.36 5.16
N ILE A 176 5.28 -16.62 5.52
CA ILE A 176 6.40 -17.14 6.34
C ILE A 176 6.15 -16.96 7.82
N ALA A 177 5.34 -15.97 8.19
CA ALA A 177 4.92 -15.71 9.56
C ALA A 177 3.57 -14.98 9.56
N SER A 178 2.82 -15.14 10.65
CA SER A 178 1.66 -14.32 10.95
C SER A 178 1.62 -13.99 12.44
N TYR A 179 0.97 -12.86 12.76
CA TYR A 179 0.75 -12.44 14.14
C TYR A 179 -0.67 -11.94 14.30
N LYS A 180 -1.44 -12.56 15.21
CA LYS A 180 -2.81 -12.18 15.53
C LYS A 180 -2.84 -11.10 16.61
N PHE A 181 -3.62 -10.03 16.36
CA PHE A 181 -3.95 -9.06 17.40
C PHE A 181 -5.06 -9.65 18.26
N GLY A 182 -4.80 -9.81 19.55
CA GLY A 182 -5.87 -10.11 20.52
C GLY A 182 -6.72 -8.88 20.78
N SER A 183 -7.96 -9.06 21.21
CA SER A 183 -8.76 -8.02 21.84
C SER A 183 -8.50 -8.01 23.34
N ILE A 184 -8.54 -6.83 23.97
CA ILE A 184 -8.43 -6.72 25.43
C ILE A 184 -9.85 -6.82 25.97
N ASP A 185 -10.14 -7.86 26.78
CA ASP A 185 -11.38 -7.95 27.54
C ASP A 185 -11.48 -6.75 28.50
N PRO A 186 -12.51 -5.89 28.38
CA PRO A 186 -12.64 -4.69 29.18
C PRO A 186 -12.85 -4.97 30.68
N ILE A 187 -13.24 -6.19 31.05
CA ILE A 187 -13.52 -6.58 32.44
C ILE A 187 -12.27 -7.17 33.09
N SER A 188 -11.61 -8.09 32.42
CA SER A 188 -10.45 -8.79 32.96
C SER A 188 -9.09 -8.14 32.63
N GLY A 189 -9.07 -7.25 31.64
CA GLY A 189 -7.83 -6.65 31.10
C GLY A 189 -6.92 -7.65 30.38
N LYS A 190 -7.38 -8.88 30.15
CA LYS A 190 -6.61 -9.92 29.47
C LYS A 190 -6.84 -9.88 27.98
N GLU A 191 -5.80 -10.20 27.23
CA GLU A 191 -5.87 -10.37 25.77
C GLU A 191 -6.70 -11.63 25.46
N THR A 192 -7.72 -11.50 24.60
CA THR A 192 -8.58 -12.59 24.15
C THR A 192 -8.41 -12.76 22.66
N ASP A 193 -8.66 -13.98 22.17
CA ASP A 193 -8.58 -14.30 20.74
C ASP A 193 -9.77 -13.80 19.90
N ASP A 194 -10.77 -13.17 20.55
CA ASP A 194 -11.91 -12.58 19.88
C ASP A 194 -11.49 -11.35 19.07
N ASP A 195 -11.64 -11.42 17.77
CA ASP A 195 -11.34 -10.31 16.87
C ASP A 195 -12.47 -9.27 16.76
N ASN A 196 -13.71 -9.62 17.21
CA ASN A 196 -14.89 -8.76 17.23
C ASN A 196 -15.11 -7.98 15.92
N GLY A 197 -14.74 -8.53 14.76
CA GLY A 197 -14.78 -7.87 13.47
C GLY A 197 -13.70 -6.78 13.29
N LEU A 198 -12.65 -6.79 14.13
CA LEU A 198 -11.50 -5.92 13.99
C LEU A 198 -10.62 -6.39 12.83
N PHE A 199 -9.87 -5.47 12.28
CA PHE A 199 -8.93 -5.78 11.20
C PHE A 199 -7.66 -4.94 11.34
N VAL A 200 -6.55 -5.45 10.80
CA VAL A 200 -5.31 -4.69 10.71
C VAL A 200 -5.42 -3.71 9.55
N SER A 201 -5.37 -2.42 9.87
CA SER A 201 -5.62 -1.34 8.93
C SER A 201 -4.35 -0.74 8.32
N SER A 202 -3.20 -0.93 8.97
CA SER A 202 -1.95 -0.35 8.51
C SER A 202 -0.76 -1.19 8.97
N VAL A 203 0.23 -1.32 8.08
CA VAL A 203 1.51 -1.97 8.38
C VAL A 203 2.66 -1.15 7.81
N CYS A 204 3.79 -1.15 8.50
CA CYS A 204 4.99 -0.45 8.05
C CYS A 204 6.25 -1.19 8.50
N TRP A 205 7.08 -1.62 7.53
CA TRP A 205 8.43 -2.07 7.80
C TRP A 205 9.32 -0.90 8.20
N ARG A 206 10.12 -1.10 9.23
CA ARG A 206 11.22 -0.19 9.52
C ARG A 206 12.36 -0.47 8.54
N ALA A 207 12.79 0.57 7.81
CA ALA A 207 13.87 0.43 6.85
C ALA A 207 15.16 -0.13 7.49
N LYS A 208 15.81 -1.08 6.82
CA LYS A 208 17.05 -1.75 7.26
C LYS A 208 16.92 -2.40 8.65
N SER A 209 15.79 -3.05 8.89
CA SER A 209 15.49 -3.70 10.16
C SER A 209 14.49 -4.83 9.93
N ASP A 210 14.50 -5.81 10.83
CA ASP A 210 13.55 -6.92 10.95
C ASP A 210 12.25 -6.55 11.69
N MET A 211 12.03 -5.25 11.93
CA MET A 211 10.89 -4.76 12.72
C MET A 211 9.75 -4.28 11.82
N VAL A 212 8.54 -4.67 12.18
CA VAL A 212 7.27 -4.23 11.59
C VAL A 212 6.42 -3.54 12.64
N VAL A 213 5.85 -2.41 12.30
CA VAL A 213 4.80 -1.78 13.10
C VAL A 213 3.48 -2.04 12.40
N ALA A 214 2.49 -2.47 13.16
CA ALA A 214 1.14 -2.70 12.68
C ALA A 214 0.12 -2.03 13.59
N ALA A 215 -0.97 -1.56 12.98
CA ALA A 215 -2.08 -0.95 13.69
C ALA A 215 -3.41 -1.58 13.24
N ASN A 216 -4.32 -1.76 14.18
CA ASN A 216 -5.63 -2.30 13.89
C ASN A 216 -6.74 -1.26 14.03
N SER A 217 -7.96 -1.63 13.65
CA SER A 217 -9.14 -0.76 13.66
C SER A 217 -9.64 -0.38 15.06
N SER A 218 -9.12 -1.02 16.13
CA SER A 218 -9.40 -0.62 17.52
C SER A 218 -8.48 0.49 18.04
N GLY A 219 -7.49 0.92 17.26
CA GLY A 219 -6.48 1.90 17.67
C GLY A 219 -5.29 1.28 18.39
N CYS A 220 -5.17 -0.05 18.43
CA CYS A 220 -4.02 -0.74 18.99
C CYS A 220 -2.86 -0.72 17.99
N ILE A 221 -1.65 -0.41 18.48
CA ILE A 221 -0.40 -0.44 17.70
C ILE A 221 0.52 -1.47 18.32
N LYS A 222 1.04 -2.39 17.52
CA LYS A 222 2.04 -3.38 17.95
C LYS A 222 3.32 -3.20 17.14
N VAL A 223 4.45 -3.36 17.83
CA VAL A 223 5.78 -3.42 17.23
C VAL A 223 6.21 -4.87 17.27
N LEU A 224 6.40 -5.45 16.10
CA LEU A 224 6.73 -6.86 15.89
C LEU A 224 8.16 -6.97 15.38
N GLN A 225 8.88 -7.99 15.80
CA GLN A 225 10.20 -8.32 15.30
C GLN A 225 10.18 -9.73 14.73
N MET A 226 10.71 -9.91 13.53
CA MET A 226 10.97 -11.23 12.97
C MET A 226 12.22 -11.82 13.63
N VAL A 227 12.10 -13.07 14.09
CA VAL A 227 13.20 -13.81 14.75
C VAL A 227 13.56 -15.00 13.89
#